data_f8e40b431323dc011f09c289721bf770
#
_entry.id   f8e40b431323dc011f09c289721bf770
#
_cell.length_a   1.000
_cell.length_b   1.000
_cell.length_c   1.000
_cell.angle_alpha   90.00
_cell.angle_beta   90.00
_cell.angle_gamma   90.00
#
_symmetry.space_group_name_H-M   'P 1'
#
loop_
_entity.id
_entity.type
_entity.pdbx_description
1 polymer ?
#
loop_
_entity_poly.entity_id
_entity_poly.type
_entity_poly.pdbx_seq_one_letter_code
_entity_poly.pdbx_strand_id
1 'polypeptide(L)'
;RYGSRHPCEQRGIQYNHRGPAHLSIGQESAAVGQAYKLGVDDHIYGSHRSHSEILAKGLSAIEKLSDDSLLGIMKGYFNGDALRVVEQGFQGNSVKELAIDFLVYGTLAEIFARDYGFNKGLGGSMHAFFPPFGIMPNNAIVGGSADISVGAALFKKVNRKPGIVVCNIGDASLGCGPVWEAICFATMDQYKSLWQHPYRGGLPLIFNFVNNFYGMGGQPVGETMGLKVLARLGAGVNPEQMHAERVDGFNPLAVIDAMERKRKILDSGDGPVLLDLVTYRFSGHSPSDASSYREKVEIEAWQQADPLTRFAQDLTAARICSSSDLEQLKADVGECIWRAFRKAVDLKVSPRSSYKETNCLIERLMFSNARVESFDASRKPEVLTAKEENSRVKQISQRSRSAFDEQGNRLPKEKLFLNR
;
A
#
# COMPACT_ATOMS: atom_id res chain seq x y z
N ARG A 1 24.50 -0.92 5.68
CA ARG A 1 25.43 -2.05 5.45
C ARG A 1 26.04 -2.42 6.79
N TYR A 2 25.81 -3.65 7.23
CA TYR A 2 26.35 -4.16 8.48
C TYR A 2 27.87 -4.35 8.34
N GLY A 3 28.67 -3.63 9.14
CA GLY A 3 30.11 -3.72 9.18
C GLY A 3 30.87 -2.44 9.48
N SER A 4 30.24 -1.29 9.37
CA SER A 4 30.77 0.01 9.83
C SER A 4 29.89 0.57 10.92
N ARG A 5 30.43 1.35 11.84
CA ARG A 5 29.65 2.10 12.83
C ARG A 5 28.46 2.79 12.15
N HIS A 6 27.30 2.73 12.78
CA HIS A 6 26.08 3.30 12.22
C HIS A 6 26.35 4.76 11.78
N PRO A 7 25.90 5.21 10.59
CA PRO A 7 26.19 6.57 10.10
C PRO A 7 25.90 7.69 11.10
N CYS A 8 24.93 7.46 11.99
CA CYS A 8 24.57 8.39 13.08
C CYS A 8 25.66 8.51 14.13
N GLU A 9 26.35 7.43 14.48
CA GLU A 9 27.47 7.44 15.43
C GLU A 9 28.67 8.19 14.86
N GLN A 10 28.91 8.08 13.55
CA GLN A 10 29.97 8.84 12.88
C GLN A 10 29.73 10.35 12.92
N ARG A 11 28.46 10.79 13.03
CA ARG A 11 28.06 12.20 13.16
C ARG A 11 27.74 12.61 14.61
N GLY A 12 28.13 11.80 15.60
CA GLY A 12 28.04 12.11 17.02
C GLY A 12 26.67 11.95 17.67
N ILE A 13 25.70 11.31 16.98
CA ILE A 13 24.39 11.02 17.56
C ILE A 13 24.30 9.54 17.94
N GLN A 14 24.17 9.29 19.24
CA GLN A 14 23.83 7.96 19.74
C GLN A 14 22.32 7.81 19.79
N TYR A 15 21.80 6.94 18.94
CA TYR A 15 20.39 6.57 18.93
C TYR A 15 20.22 5.06 18.80
N ASN A 16 19.51 4.49 19.77
CA ASN A 16 19.13 3.07 19.74
C ASN A 16 17.63 2.97 19.46
N HIS A 17 17.27 2.51 18.27
CA HIS A 17 15.87 2.25 17.91
C HIS A 17 15.34 1.08 18.71
N ARG A 18 14.25 1.31 19.45
CA ARG A 18 13.56 0.28 20.21
C ARG A 18 12.31 -0.14 19.44
N GLY A 19 12.28 -1.37 19.02
CA GLY A 19 11.14 -1.94 18.30
C GLY A 19 11.53 -2.55 16.95
N PRO A 20 10.61 -3.23 16.29
CA PRO A 20 10.85 -3.84 14.99
C PRO A 20 10.94 -2.75 13.91
N ALA A 21 11.89 -2.89 13.00
CA ALA A 21 11.99 -2.10 11.79
C ALA A 21 12.24 -3.03 10.60
N HIS A 22 11.26 -3.15 9.73
CA HIS A 22 11.35 -4.03 8.57
C HIS A 22 11.87 -3.24 7.37
N LEU A 23 13.13 -3.49 7.00
CA LEU A 23 13.81 -2.72 5.95
C LEU A 23 13.38 -3.15 4.56
N SER A 24 13.13 -2.19 3.68
CA SER A 24 12.77 -2.41 2.27
C SER A 24 13.99 -2.47 1.33
N ILE A 25 15.21 -2.66 1.88
CA ILE A 25 16.45 -2.72 1.09
C ILE A 25 16.41 -3.89 0.12
N GLY A 26 16.56 -3.60 -1.17
CA GLY A 26 16.43 -4.53 -2.29
C GLY A 26 15.04 -4.54 -2.94
N GLN A 27 14.08 -3.73 -2.45
CA GLN A 27 12.72 -3.66 -2.98
C GLN A 27 12.34 -2.24 -3.48
N GLU A 28 13.33 -1.35 -3.60
CA GLU A 28 13.15 0.06 -3.91
C GLU A 28 12.52 0.26 -5.29
N SER A 29 12.99 -0.47 -6.29
CA SER A 29 12.49 -0.38 -7.68
C SER A 29 11.01 -0.73 -7.77
N ALA A 30 10.56 -1.76 -7.06
CA ALA A 30 9.15 -2.12 -7.00
C ALA A 30 8.30 -1.00 -6.39
N ALA A 31 8.78 -0.39 -5.30
CA ALA A 31 8.07 0.70 -4.63
C ALA A 31 8.01 1.98 -5.50
N VAL A 32 9.12 2.37 -6.11
CA VAL A 32 9.18 3.55 -6.99
C VAL A 32 8.36 3.32 -8.26
N GLY A 33 8.53 2.16 -8.90
CA GLY A 33 7.83 1.83 -10.13
C GLY A 33 6.31 1.85 -9.97
N GLN A 34 5.78 1.27 -8.89
CA GLN A 34 4.34 1.27 -8.64
C GLN A 34 3.78 2.67 -8.36
N ALA A 35 4.57 3.53 -7.67
CA ALA A 35 4.09 4.84 -7.24
C ALA A 35 4.22 5.94 -8.29
N TYR A 36 5.12 5.79 -9.26
CA TYR A 36 5.55 6.85 -10.19
C TYR A 36 4.39 7.56 -10.90
N LYS A 37 3.37 6.82 -11.34
CA LYS A 37 2.20 7.38 -12.04
C LYS A 37 1.00 7.65 -11.12
N LEU A 38 1.04 7.27 -9.84
CA LEU A 38 -0.08 7.46 -8.94
C LEU A 38 -0.22 8.91 -8.49
N GLY A 39 -1.45 9.42 -8.45
CA GLY A 39 -1.82 10.72 -7.89
C GLY A 39 -2.36 10.59 -6.46
N VAL A 40 -2.84 11.70 -5.87
CA VAL A 40 -3.40 11.71 -4.50
C VAL A 40 -4.70 10.92 -4.39
N ASP A 41 -5.46 10.88 -5.47
CA ASP A 41 -6.70 10.10 -5.54
C ASP A 41 -6.46 8.60 -5.66
N ASP A 42 -5.23 8.17 -5.95
CA ASP A 42 -4.87 6.77 -5.94
C ASP A 42 -4.40 6.38 -4.54
N HIS A 43 -5.02 5.37 -3.97
CA HIS A 43 -4.72 4.93 -2.61
C HIS A 43 -3.78 3.74 -2.61
N ILE A 44 -2.74 3.77 -1.76
CA ILE A 44 -1.92 2.59 -1.49
C ILE A 44 -2.16 2.10 -0.07
N TYR A 45 -2.20 0.79 0.08
CA TYR A 45 -2.23 0.08 1.36
C TYR A 45 -0.99 -0.77 1.45
N GLY A 46 -0.18 -0.54 2.47
CA GLY A 46 1.10 -1.21 2.65
C GLY A 46 1.02 -2.47 3.51
N SER A 47 2.11 -3.21 3.52
CA SER A 47 2.40 -4.25 4.50
C SER A 47 3.17 -3.66 5.70
N HIS A 48 3.68 -4.52 6.57
CA HIS A 48 4.60 -4.12 7.65
C HIS A 48 5.96 -3.59 7.16
N ARG A 49 6.29 -3.75 5.87
CA ARG A 49 7.56 -3.34 5.21
C ARG A 49 7.35 -2.21 4.19
N SER A 50 6.58 -1.20 4.53
CA SER A 50 6.10 -0.21 3.57
C SER A 50 6.87 1.11 3.55
N HIS A 51 8.05 1.23 4.15
CA HIS A 51 8.80 2.50 4.19
C HIS A 51 9.11 3.06 2.80
N SER A 52 9.56 2.22 1.88
CA SER A 52 9.82 2.63 0.49
C SER A 52 8.55 3.03 -0.26
N GLU A 53 7.45 2.32 -0.01
CA GLU A 53 6.13 2.61 -0.60
C GLU A 53 5.59 3.96 -0.12
N ILE A 54 5.72 4.25 1.18
CA ILE A 54 5.32 5.53 1.77
C ILE A 54 6.10 6.68 1.14
N LEU A 55 7.43 6.56 1.07
CA LEU A 55 8.27 7.60 0.48
C LEU A 55 8.02 7.77 -1.01
N ALA A 56 7.97 6.67 -1.78
CA ALA A 56 7.73 6.73 -3.21
C ALA A 56 6.37 7.33 -3.56
N LYS A 57 5.30 6.92 -2.85
CA LYS A 57 3.96 7.47 -3.06
C LYS A 57 3.87 8.92 -2.62
N GLY A 58 4.52 9.28 -1.50
CA GLY A 58 4.59 10.64 -1.01
C GLY A 58 5.29 11.57 -1.99
N LEU A 59 6.45 11.18 -2.52
CA LEU A 59 7.17 11.94 -3.55
C LEU A 59 6.34 12.10 -4.83
N SER A 60 5.67 11.03 -5.26
CA SER A 60 4.77 11.09 -6.43
C SER A 60 3.59 12.05 -6.22
N ALA A 61 3.04 12.13 -5.02
CA ALA A 61 2.00 13.08 -4.66
C ALA A 61 2.53 14.53 -4.64
N ILE A 62 3.69 14.76 -4.04
CA ILE A 62 4.35 16.07 -3.98
C ILE A 62 4.60 16.61 -5.38
N GLU A 63 5.08 15.75 -6.29
CA GLU A 63 5.38 16.16 -7.68
C GLU A 63 4.12 16.65 -8.42
N LYS A 64 2.97 16.05 -8.15
CA LYS A 64 1.71 16.31 -8.88
C LYS A 64 0.82 17.35 -8.24
N LEU A 65 1.01 17.68 -6.96
CA LEU A 65 0.24 18.71 -6.27
C LEU A 65 0.77 20.11 -6.53
N SER A 66 -0.13 21.08 -6.52
CA SER A 66 0.24 22.50 -6.53
C SER A 66 0.84 22.91 -5.18
N ASP A 67 1.64 23.97 -5.17
CA ASP A 67 2.24 24.55 -3.97
C ASP A 67 1.18 24.94 -2.93
N ASP A 68 0.07 25.52 -3.36
CA ASP A 68 -1.04 25.87 -2.47
C ASP A 68 -1.68 24.65 -1.82
N SER A 69 -1.86 23.57 -2.58
CA SER A 69 -2.40 22.32 -2.06
C SER A 69 -1.44 21.67 -1.05
N LEU A 70 -0.14 21.66 -1.35
CA LEU A 70 0.89 21.16 -0.45
C LEU A 70 0.92 21.94 0.87
N LEU A 71 0.94 23.29 0.78
CA LEU A 71 0.91 24.14 1.97
C LEU A 71 -0.39 23.95 2.77
N GLY A 72 -1.53 23.85 2.11
CA GLY A 72 -2.82 23.58 2.76
C GLY A 72 -2.80 22.26 3.54
N ILE A 73 -2.29 21.18 2.94
CA ILE A 73 -2.15 19.88 3.58
C ILE A 73 -1.20 19.95 4.77
N MET A 74 -0.01 20.48 4.59
CA MET A 74 1.01 20.54 5.64
C MET A 74 0.57 21.38 6.84
N LYS A 75 -0.11 22.52 6.60
CA LYS A 75 -0.65 23.39 7.65
C LYS A 75 -1.85 22.78 8.36
N GLY A 76 -2.72 22.09 7.63
CA GLY A 76 -3.95 21.50 8.18
C GLY A 76 -3.72 20.21 8.95
N TYR A 77 -2.69 19.45 8.61
CA TYR A 77 -2.47 18.13 9.22
C TYR A 77 -1.96 18.28 10.66
N PHE A 78 -2.76 17.82 11.63
CA PHE A 78 -2.52 18.00 13.06
C PHE A 78 -2.09 19.44 13.43
N ASN A 79 -2.77 20.43 12.88
CA ASN A 79 -2.49 21.87 13.08
C ASN A 79 -1.06 22.29 12.71
N GLY A 80 -0.42 21.60 11.78
CA GLY A 80 0.92 21.91 11.31
C GLY A 80 2.07 21.54 12.26
N ASP A 81 1.83 20.61 13.19
CA ASP A 81 2.86 20.21 14.16
C ASP A 81 4.17 19.77 13.49
N ALA A 82 4.09 18.86 12.52
CA ALA A 82 5.25 18.41 11.77
C ALA A 82 5.86 19.53 10.90
N LEU A 83 5.03 20.37 10.31
CA LEU A 83 5.48 21.50 9.49
C LEU A 83 6.33 22.48 10.30
N ARG A 84 5.86 22.89 11.48
CA ARG A 84 6.63 23.81 12.37
C ARG A 84 8.01 23.28 12.70
N VAL A 85 8.17 21.97 12.87
CA VAL A 85 9.48 21.36 13.10
C VAL A 85 10.36 21.45 11.86
N VAL A 86 9.78 21.18 10.70
CA VAL A 86 10.53 21.17 9.43
C VAL A 86 10.98 22.58 9.04
N GLU A 87 10.10 23.58 9.20
CA GLU A 87 10.40 24.99 8.90
C GLU A 87 11.58 25.55 9.71
N GLN A 88 11.82 25.02 10.92
CA GLN A 88 12.96 25.41 11.72
C GLN A 88 14.28 25.02 11.04
N GLY A 89 14.98 26.02 10.49
CA GLY A 89 16.25 25.84 9.78
C GLY A 89 16.10 25.21 8.39
N PHE A 90 14.94 25.30 7.78
CA PHE A 90 14.75 24.97 6.37
C PHE A 90 15.54 25.95 5.50
N GLN A 91 16.29 25.43 4.53
CA GLN A 91 17.16 26.22 3.65
C GLN A 91 16.80 26.06 2.16
N GLY A 92 15.71 25.37 1.88
CA GLY A 92 15.24 25.18 0.49
C GLY A 92 14.54 26.43 -0.06
N ASN A 93 14.31 26.45 -1.36
CA ASN A 93 13.78 27.59 -2.10
C ASN A 93 12.36 27.34 -2.65
N SER A 94 11.80 26.17 -2.44
CA SER A 94 10.48 25.80 -2.99
C SER A 94 9.61 25.08 -1.98
N VAL A 95 8.30 25.17 -2.21
CA VAL A 95 7.30 24.43 -1.40
C VAL A 95 7.45 22.93 -1.58
N LYS A 96 7.85 22.46 -2.75
CA LYS A 96 8.09 21.03 -3.00
C LYS A 96 9.26 20.50 -2.17
N GLU A 97 10.36 21.24 -2.07
CA GLU A 97 11.49 20.88 -1.20
C GLU A 97 11.07 20.83 0.28
N LEU A 98 10.26 21.80 0.72
CA LEU A 98 9.70 21.80 2.07
C LEU A 98 8.79 20.58 2.29
N ALA A 99 7.98 20.22 1.31
CA ALA A 99 7.11 19.05 1.38
C ALA A 99 7.89 17.73 1.38
N ILE A 100 9.03 17.65 0.71
CA ILE A 100 9.95 16.50 0.79
C ILE A 100 10.54 16.38 2.21
N ASP A 101 11.06 17.47 2.77
CA ASP A 101 11.56 17.47 4.15
C ASP A 101 10.44 17.09 5.14
N PHE A 102 9.22 17.59 4.93
CA PHE A 102 8.03 17.24 5.72
C PHE A 102 7.70 15.75 5.63
N LEU A 103 7.69 15.18 4.43
CA LEU A 103 7.42 13.76 4.21
C LEU A 103 8.45 12.87 4.92
N VAL A 104 9.74 13.18 4.73
CA VAL A 104 10.83 12.41 5.33
C VAL A 104 10.82 12.55 6.85
N TYR A 105 10.65 13.77 7.37
CA TYR A 105 10.58 14.02 8.81
C TYR A 105 9.37 13.31 9.44
N GLY A 106 8.16 13.49 8.89
CA GLY A 106 6.94 12.91 9.44
C GLY A 106 6.99 11.38 9.46
N THR A 107 7.58 10.78 8.43
CA THR A 107 7.81 9.32 8.37
C THR A 107 8.81 8.87 9.44
N LEU A 108 9.96 9.53 9.57
CA LEU A 108 10.96 9.17 10.58
C LEU A 108 10.46 9.42 12.00
N ALA A 109 9.75 10.52 12.23
CA ALA A 109 9.14 10.83 13.51
C ALA A 109 8.13 9.75 13.91
N GLU A 110 7.35 9.23 12.96
CA GLU A 110 6.44 8.11 13.21
C GLU A 110 7.19 6.82 13.55
N ILE A 111 8.22 6.47 12.77
CA ILE A 111 9.06 5.29 13.01
C ILE A 111 9.66 5.33 14.44
N PHE A 112 10.07 6.53 14.89
CA PHE A 112 10.68 6.72 16.20
C PHE A 112 9.67 6.96 17.33
N ALA A 113 8.38 6.78 17.06
CA ALA A 113 7.29 6.97 18.02
C ALA A 113 7.30 8.40 18.64
N ARG A 114 7.27 9.42 17.77
CA ARG A 114 7.22 10.83 18.16
C ARG A 114 5.83 11.40 17.97
N ASP A 115 5.43 12.32 18.85
CA ASP A 115 4.12 12.97 18.82
C ASP A 115 3.87 13.76 17.54
N TYR A 116 4.91 14.22 16.87
CA TYR A 116 4.83 14.95 15.60
C TYR A 116 4.97 14.05 14.36
N GLY A 117 5.02 12.71 14.54
CA GLY A 117 4.90 11.75 13.47
C GLY A 117 3.51 11.75 12.83
N PHE A 118 3.37 11.21 11.63
CA PHE A 118 2.13 11.22 10.88
C PHE A 118 0.94 10.56 11.58
N ASN A 119 1.19 9.67 12.53
CA ASN A 119 0.16 8.98 13.30
C ASN A 119 0.37 9.18 14.82
N LYS A 120 0.97 10.32 15.19
CA LYS A 120 1.28 10.66 16.60
C LYS A 120 2.21 9.65 17.29
N GLY A 121 3.04 8.95 16.50
CA GLY A 121 3.95 7.92 16.99
C GLY A 121 3.29 6.61 17.39
N LEU A 122 2.01 6.40 17.07
CA LEU A 122 1.26 5.19 17.42
C LEU A 122 1.45 4.05 16.43
N GLY A 123 1.74 4.37 15.17
CA GLY A 123 1.99 3.38 14.13
C GLY A 123 3.41 2.79 14.21
N GLY A 124 4.36 3.57 14.67
CA GLY A 124 5.77 3.18 14.68
C GLY A 124 6.29 2.84 13.29
N SER A 125 7.22 1.88 13.22
CA SER A 125 7.85 1.48 11.97
C SER A 125 6.92 0.72 11.03
N MET A 126 5.94 -0.04 11.54
CA MET A 126 5.14 -0.97 10.74
C MET A 126 3.84 -0.38 10.23
N HIS A 127 3.33 0.68 10.85
CA HIS A 127 1.99 1.21 10.60
C HIS A 127 1.98 2.71 10.31
N ALA A 128 3.04 3.23 9.69
CA ALA A 128 3.09 4.62 9.24
C ALA A 128 2.21 4.81 8.00
N PHE A 129 1.37 5.84 8.00
CA PHE A 129 0.52 6.22 6.87
C PHE A 129 0.28 7.73 6.83
N PHE A 130 -0.13 8.25 5.67
CA PHE A 130 -0.43 9.67 5.48
C PHE A 130 -1.55 9.84 4.45
N PRO A 131 -2.83 9.77 4.87
CA PRO A 131 -3.99 9.80 3.96
C PRO A 131 -4.03 10.98 2.99
N PRO A 132 -3.59 12.21 3.35
CA PRO A 132 -3.61 13.32 2.40
C PRO A 132 -2.79 13.10 1.13
N PHE A 133 -1.80 12.20 1.15
CA PHE A 133 -1.05 11.80 -0.04
C PHE A 133 -1.51 10.46 -0.63
N GLY A 134 -2.65 9.93 -0.18
CA GLY A 134 -3.17 8.63 -0.61
C GLY A 134 -2.42 7.43 -0.03
N ILE A 135 -1.63 7.63 1.03
CA ILE A 135 -0.96 6.58 1.79
C ILE A 135 -1.89 6.17 2.93
N MET A 136 -2.58 5.06 2.75
CA MET A 136 -3.69 4.66 3.61
C MET A 136 -3.26 3.72 4.74
N PRO A 137 -4.05 3.62 5.84
CA PRO A 137 -3.71 2.76 6.96
C PRO A 137 -3.60 1.29 6.56
N ASN A 138 -2.56 0.62 7.05
CA ASN A 138 -2.47 -0.83 7.11
C ASN A 138 -2.91 -1.33 8.50
N ASN A 139 -2.84 -2.64 8.75
CA ASN A 139 -3.13 -3.21 10.05
C ASN A 139 -2.09 -4.27 10.48
N ALA A 140 -2.22 -4.75 11.73
CA ALA A 140 -1.31 -5.75 12.29
C ALA A 140 -1.68 -7.20 11.92
N ILE A 141 -2.81 -7.41 11.28
CA ILE A 141 -3.23 -8.74 10.81
C ILE A 141 -2.52 -9.05 9.49
N VAL A 142 -1.80 -10.15 9.45
CA VAL A 142 -1.12 -10.57 8.23
C VAL A 142 -2.15 -10.83 7.12
N GLY A 143 -1.99 -10.16 5.99
CA GLY A 143 -2.95 -10.21 4.89
C GLY A 143 -4.17 -9.30 5.03
N GLY A 144 -4.45 -8.72 6.21
CA GLY A 144 -5.65 -7.92 6.45
C GLY A 144 -5.72 -6.61 5.67
N SER A 145 -4.61 -6.10 5.16
CA SER A 145 -4.63 -4.96 4.22
C SER A 145 -5.38 -5.28 2.92
N ALA A 146 -5.49 -6.57 2.55
CA ALA A 146 -6.24 -6.98 1.37
C ALA A 146 -7.74 -6.67 1.52
N ASP A 147 -8.36 -7.07 2.64
CA ASP A 147 -9.77 -6.80 2.92
C ASP A 147 -10.07 -5.31 2.99
N ILE A 148 -9.21 -4.55 3.70
CA ILE A 148 -9.34 -3.09 3.79
C ILE A 148 -9.28 -2.46 2.40
N SER A 149 -8.36 -2.90 1.56
CA SER A 149 -8.19 -2.39 0.19
C SER A 149 -9.39 -2.69 -0.69
N VAL A 150 -9.98 -3.87 -0.57
CA VAL A 150 -11.21 -4.22 -1.29
C VAL A 150 -12.37 -3.33 -0.85
N GLY A 151 -12.51 -3.10 0.45
CA GLY A 151 -13.49 -2.16 0.98
C GLY A 151 -13.31 -0.74 0.44
N ALA A 152 -12.06 -0.27 0.36
CA ALA A 152 -11.73 1.04 -0.21
C ALA A 152 -12.02 1.13 -1.71
N ALA A 153 -11.73 0.08 -2.48
CA ALA A 153 -12.06 0.02 -3.91
C ALA A 153 -13.58 0.00 -4.13
N LEU A 154 -14.30 -0.76 -3.32
CA LEU A 154 -15.77 -0.77 -3.33
C LEU A 154 -16.33 0.61 -2.98
N PHE A 155 -15.79 1.28 -1.95
CA PHE A 155 -16.17 2.65 -1.60
C PHE A 155 -15.98 3.61 -2.76
N LYS A 156 -14.81 3.57 -3.43
CA LYS A 156 -14.57 4.41 -4.62
C LYS A 156 -15.61 4.16 -5.70
N LYS A 157 -15.89 2.91 -6.00
CA LYS A 157 -16.86 2.50 -7.01
C LYS A 157 -18.27 2.98 -6.69
N VAL A 158 -18.77 2.68 -5.49
CA VAL A 158 -20.14 3.03 -5.06
C VAL A 158 -20.33 4.55 -4.93
N ASN A 159 -19.32 5.28 -4.52
CA ASN A 159 -19.36 6.73 -4.39
C ASN A 159 -18.79 7.48 -5.61
N ARG A 160 -18.47 6.77 -6.69
CA ARG A 160 -17.93 7.33 -7.94
C ARG A 160 -16.72 8.23 -7.70
N LYS A 161 -15.84 7.83 -6.79
CA LYS A 161 -14.61 8.58 -6.48
C LYS A 161 -13.52 8.22 -7.48
N PRO A 162 -12.71 9.20 -7.92
CA PRO A 162 -11.62 8.96 -8.84
C PRO A 162 -10.51 8.11 -8.24
N GLY A 163 -9.62 7.62 -9.09
CA GLY A 163 -8.42 6.91 -8.71
C GLY A 163 -8.63 5.41 -8.44
N ILE A 164 -7.51 4.72 -8.32
CA ILE A 164 -7.45 3.28 -8.07
C ILE A 164 -6.98 2.99 -6.66
N VAL A 165 -7.05 1.74 -6.27
CA VAL A 165 -6.49 1.22 -5.03
C VAL A 165 -5.38 0.23 -5.36
N VAL A 166 -4.22 0.38 -4.73
CA VAL A 166 -3.10 -0.57 -4.79
C VAL A 166 -2.93 -1.20 -3.43
N CYS A 167 -3.09 -2.51 -3.36
CA CYS A 167 -2.91 -3.29 -2.16
C CYS A 167 -1.57 -4.02 -2.20
N ASN A 168 -0.59 -3.56 -1.43
CA ASN A 168 0.70 -4.22 -1.30
C ASN A 168 0.64 -5.36 -0.30
N ILE A 169 0.93 -6.56 -0.76
CA ILE A 169 0.84 -7.81 0.00
C ILE A 169 2.18 -8.53 -0.10
N GLY A 170 2.72 -8.99 1.04
CA GLY A 170 3.87 -9.90 1.02
C GLY A 170 3.45 -11.26 0.46
N ASP A 171 4.35 -11.90 -0.28
CA ASP A 171 4.15 -13.21 -0.90
C ASP A 171 3.64 -14.29 0.08
N ALA A 172 4.27 -14.40 1.24
CA ALA A 172 3.86 -15.36 2.26
C ALA A 172 2.48 -15.06 2.89
N SER A 173 1.99 -13.82 2.78
CA SER A 173 0.66 -13.43 3.26
C SER A 173 -0.47 -14.10 2.46
N LEU A 174 -0.17 -14.63 1.27
CA LEU A 174 -1.14 -15.42 0.50
C LEU A 174 -1.60 -16.69 1.24
N GLY A 175 -0.82 -17.17 2.19
CA GLY A 175 -1.23 -18.27 3.07
C GLY A 175 -2.32 -17.89 4.09
N CYS A 176 -2.71 -16.64 4.19
CA CYS A 176 -3.66 -16.13 5.18
C CYS A 176 -5.07 -15.96 4.57
N GLY A 177 -6.11 -16.32 5.37
CA GLY A 177 -7.52 -16.23 4.98
C GLY A 177 -7.93 -14.88 4.40
N PRO A 178 -7.61 -13.72 5.02
CA PRO A 178 -8.00 -12.41 4.54
C PRO A 178 -7.62 -12.11 3.08
N VAL A 179 -6.49 -12.63 2.61
CA VAL A 179 -6.07 -12.42 1.20
C VAL A 179 -7.00 -13.18 0.24
N TRP A 180 -7.36 -14.41 0.58
CA TRP A 180 -8.28 -15.22 -0.22
C TRP A 180 -9.69 -14.66 -0.21
N GLU A 181 -10.19 -14.23 0.94
CA GLU A 181 -11.50 -13.59 1.08
C GLU A 181 -11.57 -12.33 0.23
N ALA A 182 -10.55 -11.46 0.32
CA ALA A 182 -10.44 -10.25 -0.47
C ALA A 182 -10.44 -10.53 -1.99
N ILE A 183 -9.66 -11.51 -2.44
CA ILE A 183 -9.58 -11.87 -3.85
C ILE A 183 -10.91 -12.44 -4.33
N CYS A 184 -11.52 -13.37 -3.59
CA CYS A 184 -12.83 -13.95 -3.94
C CYS A 184 -13.92 -12.87 -3.99
N PHE A 185 -13.95 -11.96 -3.04
CA PHE A 185 -14.92 -10.87 -3.01
C PHE A 185 -14.71 -9.89 -4.17
N ALA A 186 -13.46 -9.53 -4.46
CA ALA A 186 -13.14 -8.55 -5.50
C ALA A 186 -13.46 -9.05 -6.93
N THR A 187 -13.44 -10.36 -7.14
CA THR A 187 -13.63 -11.00 -8.46
C THR A 187 -15.05 -11.49 -8.72
N MET A 188 -16.02 -11.11 -7.89
CA MET A 188 -17.41 -11.53 -8.11
C MET A 188 -17.99 -10.97 -9.40
N ASP A 189 -18.61 -11.83 -10.21
CA ASP A 189 -19.29 -11.45 -11.46
C ASP A 189 -20.40 -10.43 -11.28
N GLN A 190 -21.01 -10.38 -10.11
CA GLN A 190 -22.14 -9.48 -9.87
C GLN A 190 -21.83 -8.01 -10.16
N TYR A 191 -20.59 -7.57 -10.00
CA TYR A 191 -20.20 -6.20 -10.31
C TYR A 191 -20.36 -5.85 -11.78
N LYS A 192 -20.18 -6.82 -12.67
CA LYS A 192 -20.34 -6.67 -14.12
C LYS A 192 -21.71 -7.09 -14.63
N SER A 193 -22.34 -8.08 -14.00
CA SER A 193 -23.56 -8.70 -14.51
C SER A 193 -24.86 -8.16 -13.91
N LEU A 194 -24.82 -7.75 -12.61
CA LEU A 194 -26.04 -7.39 -11.88
C LEU A 194 -26.13 -5.90 -11.53
N TRP A 195 -25.01 -5.20 -11.51
CA TRP A 195 -25.00 -3.78 -11.17
C TRP A 195 -25.43 -2.91 -12.36
N GLN A 196 -26.18 -1.85 -12.07
CA GLN A 196 -26.62 -0.90 -13.09
C GLN A 196 -25.54 0.13 -13.43
N HIS A 197 -25.64 0.75 -14.60
CA HIS A 197 -24.87 1.93 -14.94
C HIS A 197 -25.23 3.09 -13.99
N PRO A 198 -24.29 3.91 -13.46
CA PRO A 198 -22.86 3.93 -13.80
C PRO A 198 -21.97 3.06 -12.87
N TYR A 199 -22.54 2.25 -12.02
CA TYR A 199 -21.81 1.42 -11.03
C TYR A 199 -21.31 0.09 -11.60
N ARG A 200 -21.75 -0.29 -12.80
CA ARG A 200 -21.33 -1.53 -13.47
C ARG A 200 -19.84 -1.55 -13.78
N GLY A 201 -19.19 -2.70 -13.64
CA GLY A 201 -17.78 -2.93 -13.91
C GLY A 201 -17.04 -3.51 -12.72
N GLY A 202 -15.82 -4.01 -12.91
CA GLY A 202 -14.97 -4.55 -11.86
C GLY A 202 -14.49 -3.50 -10.85
N LEU A 203 -13.87 -3.93 -9.77
CA LEU A 203 -13.31 -3.04 -8.76
C LEU A 203 -12.00 -2.38 -9.27
N PRO A 204 -11.77 -1.08 -9.01
CA PRO A 204 -10.55 -0.39 -9.39
C PRO A 204 -9.38 -0.74 -8.44
N LEU A 205 -8.99 -2.02 -8.42
CA LEU A 205 -8.06 -2.58 -7.44
C LEU A 205 -6.93 -3.34 -8.10
N ILE A 206 -5.71 -3.09 -7.66
CA ILE A 206 -4.51 -3.90 -7.94
C ILE A 206 -4.13 -4.68 -6.68
N PHE A 207 -4.15 -5.99 -6.75
CA PHE A 207 -3.46 -6.85 -5.80
C PHE A 207 -1.99 -6.92 -6.20
N ASN A 208 -1.13 -6.24 -5.46
CA ASN A 208 0.30 -6.13 -5.73
C ASN A 208 1.10 -6.99 -4.75
N PHE A 209 1.50 -8.17 -5.18
CA PHE A 209 2.35 -9.03 -4.39
C PHE A 209 3.81 -8.62 -4.50
N VAL A 210 4.37 -8.12 -3.40
CA VAL A 210 5.81 -7.84 -3.29
C VAL A 210 6.50 -9.15 -2.91
N ASN A 211 6.91 -9.88 -3.93
CA ASN A 211 7.38 -11.26 -3.81
C ASN A 211 8.90 -11.31 -3.64
N ASN A 212 9.34 -11.49 -2.40
CA ASN A 212 10.76 -11.64 -2.05
C ASN A 212 11.13 -13.09 -1.67
N PHE A 213 10.27 -14.05 -1.96
CA PHE A 213 10.42 -15.50 -1.79
C PHE A 213 10.45 -16.01 -0.34
N TYR A 214 10.37 -15.14 0.67
CA TYR A 214 10.51 -15.57 2.05
C TYR A 214 9.48 -14.92 2.98
N GLY A 215 8.81 -15.76 3.76
CA GLY A 215 8.03 -15.36 4.93
C GLY A 215 8.90 -15.04 6.15
N MET A 216 8.26 -14.84 7.29
CA MET A 216 8.90 -14.73 8.58
C MET A 216 9.45 -16.11 9.00
N GLY A 217 10.69 -16.16 9.49
CA GLY A 217 11.31 -17.42 9.93
C GLY A 217 11.73 -18.35 8.81
N GLY A 218 11.79 -17.86 7.56
CA GLY A 218 12.41 -18.58 6.46
C GLY A 218 11.49 -19.45 5.62
N GLN A 219 10.17 -19.34 5.78
CA GLN A 219 9.24 -20.09 4.93
C GLN A 219 9.34 -19.61 3.47
N PRO A 220 9.91 -20.39 2.56
CA PRO A 220 9.99 -20.00 1.17
C PRO A 220 8.63 -20.13 0.46
N VAL A 221 8.46 -19.33 -0.56
CA VAL A 221 7.29 -19.40 -1.43
C VAL A 221 7.16 -20.78 -2.05
N GLY A 222 5.98 -21.37 -1.92
CA GLY A 222 5.67 -22.74 -2.38
C GLY A 222 5.84 -23.81 -1.30
N GLU A 223 6.41 -23.51 -0.14
CA GLU A 223 6.51 -24.43 0.99
C GLU A 223 5.28 -24.32 1.91
N THR A 224 4.94 -23.11 2.33
CA THR A 224 3.81 -22.83 3.24
C THR A 224 2.53 -22.44 2.53
N MET A 225 2.58 -22.26 1.24
CA MET A 225 1.43 -22.06 0.34
C MET A 225 1.70 -22.74 -1.01
N GLY A 226 0.65 -23.24 -1.65
CA GLY A 226 0.76 -24.10 -2.83
C GLY A 226 1.21 -23.43 -4.13
N LEU A 227 1.37 -22.08 -4.17
CA LEU A 227 1.70 -21.34 -5.37
C LEU A 227 3.13 -20.82 -5.35
N LYS A 228 3.93 -21.21 -6.34
CA LYS A 228 5.28 -20.68 -6.58
C LYS A 228 5.30 -19.44 -7.47
N VAL A 229 4.35 -19.34 -8.37
CA VAL A 229 4.14 -18.20 -9.27
C VAL A 229 2.80 -17.57 -8.93
N LEU A 230 2.81 -16.45 -8.20
CA LEU A 230 1.61 -15.85 -7.64
C LEU A 230 0.67 -15.31 -8.72
N ALA A 231 1.21 -14.91 -9.87
CA ALA A 231 0.40 -14.48 -11.01
C ALA A 231 -0.58 -15.56 -11.52
N ARG A 232 -0.30 -16.84 -11.29
CA ARG A 232 -1.22 -17.93 -11.66
C ARG A 232 -2.52 -17.92 -10.88
N LEU A 233 -2.55 -17.23 -9.74
CA LEU A 233 -3.76 -17.07 -8.94
C LEU A 233 -4.88 -16.41 -9.73
N GLY A 234 -4.57 -15.44 -10.58
CA GLY A 234 -5.58 -14.74 -11.40
C GLY A 234 -6.42 -15.69 -12.21
N ALA A 235 -5.78 -16.56 -13.00
CA ALA A 235 -6.48 -17.56 -13.82
C ALA A 235 -7.20 -18.63 -12.97
N GLY A 236 -6.66 -18.95 -11.78
CA GLY A 236 -7.23 -19.96 -10.88
C GLY A 236 -8.46 -19.47 -10.12
N VAL A 237 -8.61 -18.18 -9.89
CA VAL A 237 -9.75 -17.61 -9.16
C VAL A 237 -10.89 -17.26 -10.12
N ASN A 238 -10.63 -16.42 -11.10
CA ASN A 238 -11.60 -16.01 -12.11
C ASN A 238 -10.88 -15.52 -13.37
N PRO A 239 -10.70 -16.37 -14.39
CA PRO A 239 -9.94 -16.03 -15.59
C PRO A 239 -10.54 -14.88 -16.40
N GLU A 240 -11.84 -14.60 -16.26
CA GLU A 240 -12.52 -13.52 -16.97
C GLU A 240 -12.52 -12.19 -16.19
N GLN A 241 -12.18 -12.23 -14.89
CA GLN A 241 -12.25 -11.09 -13.97
C GLN A 241 -10.91 -10.66 -13.40
N MET A 242 -9.86 -11.48 -13.55
CA MET A 242 -8.56 -11.22 -12.92
C MET A 242 -7.43 -11.28 -13.93
N HIS A 243 -7.01 -10.12 -14.41
CA HIS A 243 -5.79 -9.99 -15.22
C HIS A 243 -4.56 -10.02 -14.32
N ALA A 244 -3.72 -11.03 -14.47
CA ALA A 244 -2.55 -11.23 -13.62
C ALA A 244 -1.25 -11.30 -14.44
N GLU A 245 -0.16 -10.79 -13.85
CA GLU A 245 1.14 -10.73 -14.51
C GLU A 245 2.27 -10.83 -13.50
N ARG A 246 3.34 -11.55 -13.85
CA ARG A 246 4.61 -11.55 -13.12
C ARG A 246 5.57 -10.57 -13.75
N VAL A 247 6.16 -9.70 -12.93
CA VAL A 247 7.00 -8.58 -13.35
C VAL A 247 8.33 -8.62 -12.62
N ASP A 248 9.41 -8.26 -13.30
CA ASP A 248 10.71 -8.01 -12.69
C ASP A 248 10.64 -6.75 -11.82
N GLY A 249 10.51 -6.95 -10.51
CA GLY A 249 10.46 -5.87 -9.52
C GLY A 249 11.81 -5.21 -9.24
N PHE A 250 12.92 -5.72 -9.82
CA PHE A 250 14.24 -5.09 -9.80
C PHE A 250 14.39 -4.03 -10.91
N ASN A 251 13.53 -4.06 -11.92
CA ASN A 251 13.53 -3.08 -12.99
C ASN A 251 12.39 -2.07 -12.81
N PRO A 252 12.67 -0.81 -12.41
CA PRO A 252 11.63 0.18 -12.16
C PRO A 252 10.80 0.51 -13.39
N LEU A 253 11.41 0.47 -14.59
CA LEU A 253 10.71 0.74 -15.86
C LEU A 253 9.72 -0.38 -16.20
N ALA A 254 10.07 -1.64 -15.95
CA ALA A 254 9.16 -2.76 -16.13
C ALA A 254 7.95 -2.67 -15.18
N VAL A 255 8.17 -2.21 -13.95
CA VAL A 255 7.07 -2.01 -12.99
C VAL A 255 6.17 -0.84 -13.42
N ILE A 256 6.75 0.28 -13.89
CA ILE A 256 5.99 1.43 -14.42
C ILE A 256 5.10 0.99 -15.60
N ASP A 257 5.67 0.28 -16.58
CA ASP A 257 4.93 -0.22 -17.74
C ASP A 257 3.79 -1.16 -17.32
N ALA A 258 4.05 -2.10 -16.42
CA ALA A 258 3.03 -2.99 -15.90
C ALA A 258 1.90 -2.21 -15.20
N MET A 259 2.23 -1.24 -14.35
CA MET A 259 1.26 -0.38 -13.69
C MET A 259 0.40 0.41 -14.67
N GLU A 260 1.00 0.97 -15.73
CA GLU A 260 0.25 1.68 -16.77
C GLU A 260 -0.71 0.77 -17.54
N ARG A 261 -0.26 -0.43 -17.92
CA ARG A 261 -1.12 -1.41 -18.59
C ARG A 261 -2.27 -1.86 -17.69
N LYS A 262 -2.00 -2.14 -16.41
CA LYS A 262 -3.04 -2.52 -15.45
C LYS A 262 -3.99 -1.37 -15.14
N ARG A 263 -3.50 -0.13 -15.08
CA ARG A 263 -4.33 1.06 -14.93
C ARG A 263 -5.37 1.18 -16.04
N LYS A 264 -4.97 0.96 -17.30
CA LYS A 264 -5.90 0.98 -18.44
C LYS A 264 -7.03 -0.05 -18.31
N ILE A 265 -6.71 -1.26 -17.79
CA ILE A 265 -7.72 -2.30 -17.52
C ILE A 265 -8.68 -1.84 -16.42
N LEU A 266 -8.20 -1.20 -15.37
CA LEU A 266 -9.04 -0.69 -14.29
C LEU A 266 -9.93 0.46 -14.75
N ASP A 267 -9.39 1.37 -15.55
CA ASP A 267 -10.12 2.53 -16.08
C ASP A 267 -11.22 2.10 -17.08
N SER A 268 -11.05 0.94 -17.79
CA SER A 268 -12.13 0.35 -18.61
C SER A 268 -13.19 -0.40 -17.79
N GLY A 269 -13.00 -0.55 -16.49
CA GLY A 269 -13.92 -1.27 -15.61
C GLY A 269 -13.76 -2.79 -15.65
N ASP A 270 -12.61 -3.29 -16.12
CA ASP A 270 -12.31 -4.74 -16.25
C ASP A 270 -11.50 -5.32 -15.09
N GLY A 271 -11.30 -4.52 -14.02
CA GLY A 271 -10.62 -5.00 -12.81
C GLY A 271 -11.40 -6.07 -12.04
N PRO A 272 -10.84 -6.57 -10.93
CA PRO A 272 -9.50 -6.23 -10.39
C PRO A 272 -8.35 -6.84 -11.21
N VAL A 273 -7.12 -6.43 -10.88
CA VAL A 273 -5.90 -6.98 -11.50
C VAL A 273 -4.91 -7.42 -10.44
N LEU A 274 -3.95 -8.27 -10.82
CA LEU A 274 -2.91 -8.77 -9.93
C LEU A 274 -1.52 -8.58 -10.56
N LEU A 275 -0.57 -8.13 -9.75
CA LEU A 275 0.86 -8.10 -10.07
C LEU A 275 1.64 -8.98 -9.10
N ASP A 276 2.53 -9.82 -9.61
CA ASP A 276 3.52 -10.62 -8.88
C ASP A 276 4.88 -9.97 -9.14
N LEU A 277 5.26 -8.98 -8.30
CA LEU A 277 6.52 -8.24 -8.42
C LEU A 277 7.64 -9.04 -7.76
N VAL A 278 8.48 -9.63 -8.60
CA VAL A 278 9.64 -10.40 -8.13
C VAL A 278 10.71 -9.45 -7.62
N THR A 279 10.98 -9.53 -6.34
CA THR A 279 11.97 -8.72 -5.62
C THR A 279 12.85 -9.59 -4.73
N TYR A 280 13.74 -8.97 -3.98
CA TYR A 280 14.49 -9.65 -2.92
C TYR A 280 14.82 -8.69 -1.78
N ARG A 281 14.78 -9.18 -0.54
CA ARG A 281 15.23 -8.38 0.61
C ARG A 281 16.68 -8.74 0.96
N PHE A 282 17.57 -7.76 0.99
CA PHE A 282 18.98 -7.98 1.31
C PHE A 282 19.24 -8.17 2.79
N SER A 283 18.35 -7.70 3.65
CA SER A 283 18.39 -7.94 5.10
C SER A 283 17.52 -9.12 5.51
N GLY A 284 17.61 -9.56 6.77
CA GLY A 284 16.67 -10.49 7.37
C GLY A 284 15.23 -9.97 7.38
N HIS A 285 14.31 -10.76 7.90
CA HIS A 285 12.91 -10.34 8.05
C HIS A 285 12.79 -9.06 8.89
N SER A 286 13.55 -8.99 9.97
CA SER A 286 13.69 -7.83 10.86
C SER A 286 15.17 -7.64 11.24
N PRO A 287 15.53 -6.54 11.94
CA PRO A 287 16.94 -6.33 12.37
C PRO A 287 17.49 -7.41 13.30
N SER A 288 16.65 -8.12 14.02
CA SER A 288 17.05 -9.23 14.89
C SER A 288 17.15 -10.59 14.18
N ASP A 289 16.74 -10.64 12.91
CA ASP A 289 16.78 -11.87 12.11
C ASP A 289 18.15 -12.04 11.45
N ALA A 290 18.90 -13.07 11.90
CA ALA A 290 20.22 -13.40 11.36
C ALA A 290 20.18 -14.02 9.96
N SER A 291 19.00 -14.30 9.42
CA SER A 291 18.81 -14.93 8.09
C SER A 291 19.54 -16.26 7.90
N SER A 292 19.71 -17.04 8.95
CA SER A 292 20.41 -18.36 8.92
C SER A 292 19.75 -19.39 8.00
N TYR A 293 18.52 -19.16 7.57
CA TYR A 293 17.76 -19.98 6.63
C TYR A 293 18.06 -19.67 5.15
N ARG A 294 18.91 -18.68 4.86
CA ARG A 294 19.34 -18.34 3.50
C ARG A 294 20.84 -18.54 3.33
N GLU A 295 21.23 -19.07 2.21
CA GLU A 295 22.64 -19.23 1.89
C GLU A 295 23.27 -17.88 1.50
N LYS A 296 24.53 -17.67 1.90
CA LYS A 296 25.24 -16.44 1.56
C LYS A 296 25.36 -16.23 0.06
N VAL A 297 25.62 -17.29 -0.69
CA VAL A 297 25.72 -17.28 -2.15
C VAL A 297 24.44 -16.74 -2.80
N GLU A 298 23.27 -17.14 -2.27
CA GLU A 298 22.00 -16.62 -2.74
C GLU A 298 21.88 -15.11 -2.52
N ILE A 299 22.16 -14.65 -1.29
CA ILE A 299 22.10 -13.22 -0.93
C ILE A 299 23.09 -12.40 -1.78
N GLU A 300 24.32 -12.91 -1.96
CA GLU A 300 25.35 -12.25 -2.76
C GLU A 300 24.95 -12.17 -4.25
N ALA A 301 24.34 -13.22 -4.81
CA ALA A 301 23.85 -13.21 -6.18
C ALA A 301 22.77 -12.13 -6.40
N TRP A 302 21.83 -12.00 -5.45
CA TRP A 302 20.82 -10.93 -5.52
C TRP A 302 21.41 -9.54 -5.31
N GLN A 303 22.42 -9.39 -4.44
CA GLN A 303 23.12 -8.12 -4.24
C GLN A 303 23.95 -7.69 -5.45
N GLN A 304 24.47 -8.62 -6.24
CA GLN A 304 25.12 -8.31 -7.52
C GLN A 304 24.15 -7.74 -8.55
N ALA A 305 22.87 -8.12 -8.44
CA ALA A 305 21.79 -7.57 -9.26
C ALA A 305 21.10 -6.36 -8.61
N ASP A 306 21.73 -5.70 -7.63
CA ASP A 306 21.16 -4.56 -6.89
C ASP A 306 20.48 -3.56 -7.83
N PRO A 307 19.16 -3.33 -7.69
CA PRO A 307 18.39 -2.50 -8.59
C PRO A 307 18.87 -1.05 -8.65
N LEU A 308 19.36 -0.50 -7.55
CA LEU A 308 19.90 0.87 -7.53
C LEU A 308 21.18 0.99 -8.33
N THR A 309 22.09 0.03 -8.14
CA THR A 309 23.37 0.00 -8.87
C THR A 309 23.14 -0.20 -10.36
N ARG A 310 22.27 -1.16 -10.71
CA ARG A 310 21.97 -1.48 -12.10
C ARG A 310 21.29 -0.33 -12.83
N PHE A 311 20.27 0.27 -12.22
CA PHE A 311 19.56 1.40 -12.83
C PHE A 311 20.47 2.63 -12.97
N ALA A 312 21.37 2.89 -12.03
CA ALA A 312 22.39 3.94 -12.15
C ALA A 312 23.30 3.70 -13.33
N GLN A 313 23.74 2.46 -13.58
CA GLN A 313 24.53 2.09 -14.73
C GLN A 313 23.76 2.28 -16.04
N ASP A 314 22.48 1.89 -16.08
CA ASP A 314 21.63 2.06 -17.27
C ASP A 314 21.43 3.54 -17.61
N LEU A 315 21.19 4.40 -16.62
CA LEU A 315 21.05 5.85 -16.80
C LEU A 315 22.32 6.50 -17.34
N THR A 316 23.49 6.11 -16.82
CA THR A 316 24.77 6.63 -17.30
C THR A 316 25.13 6.11 -18.68
N ALA A 317 24.88 4.84 -18.96
CA ALA A 317 25.09 4.24 -20.28
C ALA A 317 24.19 4.89 -21.35
N ALA A 318 22.94 5.20 -20.98
CA ALA A 318 22.00 5.93 -21.83
C ALA A 318 22.29 7.43 -21.92
N ARG A 319 23.31 7.95 -21.22
CA ARG A 319 23.69 9.37 -21.16
C ARG A 319 22.57 10.30 -20.68
N ILE A 320 21.70 9.81 -19.82
CA ILE A 320 20.63 10.59 -19.20
C ILE A 320 21.21 11.45 -18.08
N CYS A 321 22.18 10.94 -17.32
CA CYS A 321 22.94 11.67 -16.31
C CYS A 321 24.38 11.14 -16.24
N SER A 322 25.26 11.92 -15.63
CA SER A 322 26.63 11.51 -15.33
C SER A 322 26.73 10.78 -13.97
N SER A 323 27.83 10.07 -13.74
CA SER A 323 28.13 9.49 -12.42
C SER A 323 28.25 10.57 -11.35
N SER A 324 28.75 11.76 -11.70
CA SER A 324 28.84 12.90 -10.78
C SER A 324 27.46 13.39 -10.34
N ASP A 325 26.48 13.44 -11.25
CA ASP A 325 25.10 13.84 -10.95
C ASP A 325 24.46 12.84 -9.97
N LEU A 326 24.72 11.55 -10.15
CA LEU A 326 24.22 10.51 -9.24
C LEU A 326 24.87 10.56 -7.86
N GLU A 327 26.16 10.82 -7.76
CA GLU A 327 26.83 10.99 -6.48
C GLU A 327 26.35 12.27 -5.77
N GLN A 328 26.11 13.37 -6.51
CA GLN A 328 25.53 14.58 -5.95
C GLN A 328 24.11 14.32 -5.40
N LEU A 329 23.24 13.68 -6.22
CA LEU A 329 21.89 13.30 -5.80
C LEU A 329 21.92 12.44 -4.51
N LYS A 330 22.83 11.49 -4.45
CA LYS A 330 22.99 10.63 -3.26
C LYS A 330 23.42 11.41 -2.02
N ALA A 331 24.29 12.41 -2.20
CA ALA A 331 24.72 13.30 -1.12
C ALA A 331 23.54 14.17 -0.65
N ASP A 332 22.76 14.75 -1.56
CA ASP A 332 21.62 15.61 -1.25
C ASP A 332 20.52 14.83 -0.51
N VAL A 333 20.18 13.63 -0.98
CA VAL A 333 19.25 12.72 -0.29
C VAL A 333 19.77 12.34 1.09
N GLY A 334 21.07 12.07 1.20
CA GLY A 334 21.73 11.78 2.48
C GLY A 334 21.59 12.93 3.48
N GLU A 335 21.78 14.16 3.05
CA GLU A 335 21.64 15.35 3.89
C GLU A 335 20.16 15.62 4.25
N CYS A 336 19.22 15.42 3.31
CA CYS A 336 17.78 15.51 3.59
C CYS A 336 17.38 14.53 4.70
N ILE A 337 17.74 13.25 4.57
CA ILE A 337 17.47 12.22 5.58
C ILE A 337 18.15 12.58 6.91
N TRP A 338 19.37 13.08 6.88
CA TRP A 338 20.12 13.46 8.08
C TRP A 338 19.47 14.63 8.82
N ARG A 339 19.01 15.67 8.11
CA ARG A 339 18.27 16.79 8.71
C ARG A 339 17.01 16.30 9.43
N ALA A 340 16.22 15.47 8.76
CA ALA A 340 15.00 14.90 9.31
C ALA A 340 15.28 13.97 10.51
N PHE A 341 16.29 13.10 10.39
CA PHE A 341 16.70 12.18 11.45
C PHE A 341 17.11 12.94 12.72
N ARG A 342 17.97 13.94 12.60
CA ARG A 342 18.45 14.72 13.74
C ARG A 342 17.31 15.39 14.50
N LYS A 343 16.31 15.93 13.78
CA LYS A 343 15.10 16.51 14.38
C LYS A 343 14.23 15.44 15.05
N ALA A 344 14.04 14.30 14.40
CA ALA A 344 13.18 13.23 14.89
C ALA A 344 13.73 12.50 16.13
N VAL A 345 15.05 12.44 16.33
CA VAL A 345 15.65 11.79 17.51
C VAL A 345 15.76 12.71 18.71
N ASP A 346 15.78 14.02 18.52
CA ASP A 346 15.85 15.01 19.59
C ASP A 346 14.49 15.12 20.30
N LEU A 347 14.45 14.69 21.56
CA LEU A 347 13.23 14.72 22.37
C LEU A 347 12.74 16.13 22.73
N LYS A 348 13.60 17.15 22.63
CA LYS A 348 13.21 18.55 22.85
C LYS A 348 12.48 19.11 21.62
N VAL A 349 12.84 18.64 20.43
CA VAL A 349 12.24 19.03 19.16
C VAL A 349 11.05 18.16 18.83
N SER A 350 11.16 16.86 19.05
CA SER A 350 10.18 15.83 18.70
C SER A 350 9.90 14.96 19.93
N PRO A 351 9.02 15.41 20.84
CA PRO A 351 8.70 14.68 22.07
C PRO A 351 7.95 13.36 21.75
N ARG A 352 7.89 12.49 22.73
CA ARG A 352 7.01 11.33 22.70
C ARG A 352 5.61 11.72 23.18
N SER A 353 4.58 11.12 22.62
CA SER A 353 3.22 11.25 23.14
C SER A 353 3.15 10.77 24.58
N SER A 354 2.56 11.60 25.47
CA SER A 354 2.35 11.25 26.86
C SER A 354 0.88 10.84 27.07
N TYR A 355 0.65 9.56 27.19
CA TYR A 355 -0.70 9.03 27.46
C TYR A 355 -1.21 9.34 28.88
N LYS A 356 -0.31 9.73 29.79
CA LYS A 356 -0.68 10.04 31.18
C LYS A 356 -1.27 11.44 31.34
N GLU A 357 -0.92 12.36 30.43
CA GLU A 357 -1.28 13.77 30.54
C GLU A 357 -2.51 14.16 29.70
N THR A 358 -2.99 13.28 28.85
CA THR A 358 -4.10 13.58 27.94
C THR A 358 -5.17 12.49 27.96
N ASN A 359 -6.20 12.68 28.80
CA ASN A 359 -7.44 11.93 28.67
C ASN A 359 -8.14 12.12 27.30
N CYS A 360 -7.60 13.01 26.46
CA CYS A 360 -8.16 13.37 25.14
C CYS A 360 -7.42 12.73 23.96
N LEU A 361 -6.36 11.96 24.18
CA LEU A 361 -5.52 11.48 23.07
C LEU A 361 -6.28 10.48 22.19
N ILE A 362 -7.02 9.56 22.81
CA ILE A 362 -7.83 8.54 22.11
C ILE A 362 -8.90 9.23 21.26
N GLU A 363 -9.60 10.21 21.80
CA GLU A 363 -10.63 10.97 21.08
C GLU A 363 -10.08 11.74 19.88
N ARG A 364 -8.88 12.32 20.02
CA ARG A 364 -8.19 13.05 18.92
C ARG A 364 -7.61 12.15 17.85
N LEU A 365 -7.30 10.90 18.19
CA LEU A 365 -6.71 9.91 17.30
C LEU A 365 -7.73 9.02 16.63
N MET A 366 -8.95 8.95 17.14
CA MET A 366 -10.01 8.22 16.48
C MET A 366 -10.59 9.07 15.35
N PHE A 367 -10.25 8.71 14.12
CA PHE A 367 -10.81 9.28 12.89
C PHE A 367 -12.35 9.18 12.82
N SER A 368 -12.97 8.38 13.70
CA SER A 368 -14.40 8.17 13.80
C SER A 368 -15.18 9.26 14.52
N ASN A 369 -14.52 10.29 15.06
CA ASN A 369 -15.23 11.44 15.65
C ASN A 369 -15.85 12.37 14.59
N ALA A 370 -15.48 12.20 13.33
CA ALA A 370 -16.22 12.81 12.23
C ALA A 370 -17.52 12.01 12.01
N ARG A 371 -18.62 12.46 12.59
CA ARG A 371 -19.95 11.93 12.26
C ARG A 371 -20.25 12.29 10.80
N VAL A 372 -20.48 11.26 10.00
CA VAL A 372 -21.14 11.46 8.71
C VAL A 372 -22.63 11.64 9.02
N GLU A 373 -23.06 12.89 9.17
CA GLU A 373 -24.44 13.23 9.52
C GLU A 373 -25.40 13.02 8.35
N SER A 374 -24.89 13.10 7.12
CA SER A 374 -25.66 12.82 5.92
C SER A 374 -24.78 12.23 4.83
N PHE A 375 -25.35 11.35 4.01
CA PHE A 375 -24.70 10.92 2.77
C PHE A 375 -24.84 12.02 1.72
N ASP A 376 -23.89 12.06 0.76
CA ASP A 376 -23.99 12.90 -0.42
C ASP A 376 -25.36 12.68 -1.08
N ALA A 377 -26.12 13.78 -1.28
CA ALA A 377 -27.45 13.73 -1.88
C ALA A 377 -27.47 13.17 -3.30
N SER A 378 -26.32 13.21 -3.99
CA SER A 378 -26.14 12.58 -5.31
C SER A 378 -25.99 11.06 -5.25
N ARG A 379 -25.73 10.49 -4.06
CA ARG A 379 -25.53 9.06 -3.87
C ARG A 379 -26.86 8.32 -3.99
N LYS A 380 -26.91 7.38 -4.90
CA LYS A 380 -27.99 6.39 -4.96
C LYS A 380 -27.63 5.22 -4.04
N PRO A 381 -28.46 4.90 -3.05
CA PRO A 381 -28.19 3.77 -2.14
C PRO A 381 -28.32 2.41 -2.81
N GLU A 382 -29.08 2.32 -3.91
CA GLU A 382 -29.30 1.10 -4.67
C GLU A 382 -28.42 1.06 -5.91
N VAL A 383 -27.53 0.08 -6.00
CA VAL A 383 -26.59 -0.12 -7.11
C VAL A 383 -27.00 -1.28 -8.04
N LEU A 384 -28.01 -2.06 -7.67
CA LEU A 384 -28.50 -3.15 -8.46
C LEU A 384 -29.50 -2.66 -9.50
N THR A 385 -29.60 -3.38 -10.61
CA THR A 385 -30.73 -3.20 -11.56
C THR A 385 -32.06 -3.47 -10.86
N ALA A 386 -33.13 -2.83 -11.37
CA ALA A 386 -34.47 -3.08 -10.86
C ALA A 386 -34.76 -4.57 -10.78
N LYS A 387 -35.52 -5.00 -9.77
CA LYS A 387 -35.79 -6.42 -9.52
C LYS A 387 -36.38 -7.12 -10.74
N GLU A 388 -37.23 -6.42 -11.46
CA GLU A 388 -37.93 -6.89 -12.68
C GLU A 388 -36.99 -7.04 -13.88
N GLU A 389 -35.91 -6.28 -13.91
CA GLU A 389 -34.90 -6.28 -14.97
C GLU A 389 -33.69 -7.17 -14.64
N ASN A 390 -33.50 -7.48 -13.36
CA ASN A 390 -32.33 -8.21 -12.89
C ASN A 390 -32.35 -9.65 -13.38
N SER A 391 -31.38 -10.03 -14.20
CA SER A 391 -31.26 -11.35 -14.79
C SER A 391 -31.21 -12.48 -13.78
N ARG A 392 -30.53 -12.25 -12.65
CA ARG A 392 -30.42 -13.23 -11.57
C ARG A 392 -31.71 -13.42 -10.83
N VAL A 393 -32.46 -12.36 -10.57
CA VAL A 393 -33.81 -12.45 -9.97
C VAL A 393 -34.75 -13.20 -10.87
N LYS A 394 -34.76 -12.92 -12.20
CA LYS A 394 -35.54 -13.67 -13.19
C LYS A 394 -35.18 -15.16 -13.15
N GLN A 395 -33.90 -15.49 -13.17
CA GLN A 395 -33.43 -16.87 -13.13
C GLN A 395 -33.87 -17.58 -11.83
N ILE A 396 -33.76 -16.93 -10.67
CA ILE A 396 -34.15 -17.50 -9.38
C ILE A 396 -35.67 -17.66 -9.31
N SER A 397 -36.46 -16.70 -9.77
CA SER A 397 -37.91 -16.76 -9.75
C SER A 397 -38.50 -17.86 -10.67
N GLN A 398 -37.70 -18.28 -11.65
CA GLN A 398 -38.08 -19.41 -12.53
C GLN A 398 -37.71 -20.79 -11.96
N ARG A 399 -36.86 -20.82 -10.94
CA ARG A 399 -36.45 -22.08 -10.31
C ARG A 399 -37.57 -22.63 -9.45
N SER A 400 -37.87 -23.92 -9.64
CA SER A 400 -38.75 -24.67 -8.74
C SER A 400 -37.92 -25.70 -7.97
N ARG A 401 -38.06 -25.75 -6.65
CA ARG A 401 -37.53 -26.86 -5.85
C ARG A 401 -38.57 -27.99 -5.77
N SER A 402 -38.08 -29.21 -5.79
CA SER A 402 -38.88 -30.38 -5.41
C SER A 402 -38.59 -30.65 -3.92
N ALA A 403 -39.64 -30.62 -3.12
CA ALA A 403 -39.59 -31.09 -1.73
C ALA A 403 -40.37 -32.40 -1.64
N PHE A 404 -40.06 -33.20 -0.66
CA PHE A 404 -40.72 -34.49 -0.40
C PHE A 404 -41.25 -34.51 1.01
N ASP A 405 -42.39 -35.17 1.24
CA ASP A 405 -42.91 -35.42 2.58
C ASP A 405 -42.13 -36.54 3.29
N GLU A 406 -42.49 -36.85 4.53
CA GLU A 406 -41.85 -37.91 5.33
C GLU A 406 -42.05 -39.31 4.72
N GLN A 407 -43.02 -39.47 3.83
CA GLN A 407 -43.33 -40.71 3.10
C GLN A 407 -42.60 -40.77 1.75
N GLY A 408 -41.84 -39.74 1.36
CA GLY A 408 -41.10 -39.67 0.11
C GLY A 408 -41.96 -39.24 -1.10
N ASN A 409 -43.16 -38.76 -0.91
CA ASN A 409 -43.98 -38.22 -1.99
C ASN A 409 -43.58 -36.79 -2.32
N ARG A 410 -43.60 -36.45 -3.59
CA ARG A 410 -43.24 -35.14 -4.07
C ARG A 410 -44.30 -34.10 -3.69
N LEU A 411 -43.90 -33.11 -2.91
CA LEU A 411 -44.76 -31.99 -2.58
C LEU A 411 -45.00 -31.07 -3.79
N PRO A 412 -46.08 -30.29 -3.80
CA PRO A 412 -46.34 -29.30 -4.83
C PRO A 412 -45.15 -28.34 -4.98
N LYS A 413 -44.87 -27.94 -6.21
CA LYS A 413 -43.78 -26.99 -6.48
C LYS A 413 -44.14 -25.62 -5.94
N GLU A 414 -43.44 -25.20 -4.91
CA GLU A 414 -43.50 -23.82 -4.41
C GLU A 414 -42.45 -22.96 -5.11
N LYS A 415 -42.85 -21.76 -5.54
CA LYS A 415 -41.89 -20.74 -5.98
C LYS A 415 -41.25 -20.11 -4.78
N LEU A 416 -39.97 -20.39 -4.56
CA LEU A 416 -39.21 -19.73 -3.53
C LEU A 416 -38.72 -18.38 -4.04
N PHE A 417 -39.14 -17.30 -3.40
CA PHE A 417 -38.58 -15.98 -3.58
C PHE A 417 -37.46 -15.79 -2.55
N LEU A 418 -36.25 -15.57 -3.04
CA LEU A 418 -35.19 -15.03 -2.16
C LEU A 418 -35.46 -13.54 -2.02
N ASN A 419 -35.73 -13.12 -0.80
CA ASN A 419 -35.69 -11.69 -0.47
C ASN A 419 -34.27 -11.18 -0.71
N ARG A 420 -34.16 -9.99 -1.30
CA ARG A 420 -32.90 -9.27 -1.45
C ARG A 420 -32.19 -9.04 -0.13
#